data_00c4d0b7f7a8d9b9f7c396d5965bf3ba
#
_entry.id   00c4d0b7f7a8d9b9f7c396d5965bf3ba
#
_cell.length_a   1.000
_cell.length_b   1.000
_cell.length_c   1.000
_cell.angle_alpha   90.00
_cell.angle_beta   90.00
_cell.angle_gamma   90.00
#
_symmetry.space_group_name_H-M   'P 1'
#
loop_
_entity.id
_entity.type
_entity.pdbx_description
1 polymer ?
#
loop_
_entity_poly.entity_id
_entity_poly.type
_entity_poly.pdbx_seq_one_letter_code
_entity_poly.pdbx_strand_id
1 'polypeptide(L)'
;MSAAVGKRSKAALKAFLAAEEDLVTDVVDPRSADFRALGVEDPAALQAIREVFAGTDLPDDQEKVRHILRTRSEIQKEWGDARDSFLAIGRALIALEAGLTKAEFARLRHGTERLFPFSDATATQLRQIARAVDGGRIPAAACPGSYGTAYQITLLTEPQLRVARERGLIRPNVTRREIMNFRREVPADGTAASPPSRLDRARLRDERARLGERRARLAEELAVVERRIAQIDDLLSPVIDGKAETAA
;
A
#
# COMPACT_ATOMS: atom_id res chain seq x y z
N MET A 1 39.26 42.38 13.08
CA MET A 1 39.96 41.18 13.62
C MET A 1 39.56 40.00 12.75
N SER A 2 40.46 39.56 11.88
CA SER A 2 40.22 38.57 10.85
C SER A 2 40.50 37.19 11.42
N ALA A 3 39.53 36.28 11.41
CA ALA A 3 39.68 34.89 11.84
C ALA A 3 40.33 34.09 10.70
N ALA A 4 41.51 33.57 10.93
CA ALA A 4 42.28 32.74 10.00
C ALA A 4 41.59 31.34 9.84
N VAL A 5 41.14 31.08 8.64
CA VAL A 5 40.72 29.72 8.20
C VAL A 5 41.99 28.88 8.07
N GLY A 6 42.18 27.92 8.98
CA GLY A 6 43.32 27.01 9.01
C GLY A 6 43.38 26.15 7.74
N LYS A 7 44.41 26.34 6.93
CA LYS A 7 44.79 25.48 5.81
C LYS A 7 45.11 24.09 6.35
N ARG A 8 44.18 23.13 6.15
CA ARG A 8 44.47 21.71 6.40
C ARG A 8 45.62 21.29 5.51
N SER A 9 46.76 20.88 6.12
CA SER A 9 47.99 20.51 5.45
C SER A 9 47.77 19.32 4.52
N LYS A 10 48.31 19.41 3.28
CA LYS A 10 48.35 18.26 2.32
C LYS A 10 49.01 17.01 2.95
N ALA A 11 49.88 17.18 3.96
CA ALA A 11 50.49 16.09 4.70
C ALA A 11 49.47 15.34 5.58
N ALA A 12 48.54 16.05 6.22
CA ALA A 12 47.47 15.43 7.01
C ALA A 12 46.47 14.64 6.14
N LEU A 13 46.16 15.18 4.95
CA LEU A 13 45.30 14.46 3.98
C LEU A 13 46.01 13.22 3.42
N LYS A 14 47.32 13.30 3.16
CA LYS A 14 48.13 12.17 2.68
C LYS A 14 48.30 11.08 3.75
N ALA A 15 48.43 11.47 5.03
CA ALA A 15 48.47 10.54 6.16
C ALA A 15 47.11 9.88 6.42
N PHE A 16 46.01 10.58 6.20
CA PHE A 16 44.68 10.04 6.29
C PHE A 16 44.40 9.01 5.16
N LEU A 17 44.79 9.32 3.92
CA LEU A 17 44.67 8.41 2.79
C LEU A 17 45.60 7.18 2.89
N ALA A 18 46.79 7.32 3.45
CA ALA A 18 47.70 6.20 3.69
C ALA A 18 47.26 5.29 4.84
N ALA A 19 46.50 5.81 5.80
CA ALA A 19 45.89 5.02 6.87
C ALA A 19 44.66 4.24 6.39
N GLU A 20 44.03 4.66 5.26
CA GLU A 20 42.95 3.92 4.62
C GLU A 20 43.45 2.75 3.73
N GLU A 21 44.73 2.78 3.25
CA GLU A 21 45.27 1.68 2.43
C GLU A 21 45.64 0.44 3.25
N ASP A 22 45.87 0.54 4.58
CA ASP A 22 46.10 -0.60 5.47
C ASP A 22 44.81 -1.23 6.06
N LEU A 23 43.63 -0.65 5.77
CA LEU A 23 42.32 -1.22 6.08
C LEU A 23 41.66 -1.77 4.81
N VAL A 24 42.42 -2.53 4.01
CA VAL A 24 41.79 -3.53 3.11
C VAL A 24 41.38 -4.74 3.96
N THR A 25 40.57 -4.54 4.98
CA THR A 25 39.56 -5.48 5.33
C THR A 25 38.59 -5.46 4.16
N ASP A 26 38.44 -6.62 3.53
CA ASP A 26 37.33 -6.91 2.61
C ASP A 26 36.08 -6.18 3.14
N VAL A 27 35.82 -4.97 2.62
CA VAL A 27 34.55 -4.29 2.80
C VAL A 27 33.62 -5.10 1.97
N VAL A 28 33.15 -6.20 2.55
CA VAL A 28 31.98 -6.92 2.07
C VAL A 28 30.92 -5.83 2.02
N ASP A 29 30.67 -5.33 0.81
CA ASP A 29 29.61 -4.37 0.57
C ASP A 29 28.37 -4.93 1.30
N PRO A 30 27.86 -4.27 2.36
CA PRO A 30 26.72 -4.79 3.10
C PRO A 30 25.56 -5.07 2.15
N ARG A 31 25.51 -4.35 1.00
CA ARG A 31 24.58 -4.64 -0.08
C ARG A 31 24.82 -6.01 -0.73
N SER A 32 26.07 -6.46 -0.85
CA SER A 32 26.37 -7.79 -1.43
C SER A 32 26.09 -8.93 -0.45
N ALA A 33 26.19 -8.68 0.86
CA ALA A 33 25.78 -9.62 1.90
C ALA A 33 24.25 -9.71 1.99
N ASP A 34 23.56 -8.55 1.96
CA ASP A 34 22.10 -8.47 1.89
C ASP A 34 21.56 -9.10 0.59
N PHE A 35 22.26 -8.94 -0.54
CA PHE A 35 21.91 -9.60 -1.80
C PHE A 35 22.11 -11.12 -1.78
N ARG A 36 23.12 -11.62 -1.06
CA ARG A 36 23.28 -13.07 -0.86
C ARG A 36 22.25 -13.65 0.10
N ALA A 37 21.91 -12.94 1.17
CA ALA A 37 20.88 -13.32 2.13
C ALA A 37 19.47 -13.28 1.51
N LEU A 38 19.17 -12.26 0.69
CA LEU A 38 17.89 -12.12 -0.02
C LEU A 38 17.77 -13.06 -1.24
N GLY A 39 18.91 -13.54 -1.78
CA GLY A 39 18.92 -14.41 -2.97
C GLY A 39 18.61 -15.88 -2.69
N VAL A 40 18.69 -16.33 -1.43
CA VAL A 40 18.63 -17.77 -1.11
C VAL A 40 17.66 -18.11 0.03
N GLU A 41 17.17 -17.16 0.83
CA GLU A 41 16.57 -17.49 2.13
C GLU A 41 15.28 -16.75 2.52
N ASP A 42 14.44 -16.28 1.59
CA ASP A 42 13.05 -15.93 1.92
C ASP A 42 12.10 -17.04 1.45
N PRO A 43 11.92 -18.11 2.25
CA PRO A 43 11.06 -19.23 1.86
C PRO A 43 9.60 -18.80 1.63
N ALA A 44 9.16 -17.76 2.33
CA ALA A 44 7.81 -17.22 2.17
C ALA A 44 7.65 -16.51 0.81
N ALA A 45 8.69 -15.79 0.35
CA ALA A 45 8.67 -15.17 -0.98
C ALA A 45 8.72 -16.21 -2.09
N LEU A 46 9.55 -17.25 -1.95
CA LEU A 46 9.61 -18.35 -2.92
C LEU A 46 8.29 -19.10 -2.99
N GLN A 47 7.66 -19.35 -1.85
CA GLN A 47 6.35 -19.99 -1.80
C GLN A 47 5.29 -19.12 -2.49
N ALA A 48 5.28 -17.80 -2.24
CA ALA A 48 4.38 -16.88 -2.91
C ALA A 48 4.58 -16.85 -4.43
N ILE A 49 5.84 -16.92 -4.92
CA ILE A 49 6.13 -17.02 -6.35
C ILE A 49 5.53 -18.30 -6.93
N ARG A 50 5.70 -19.46 -6.27
CA ARG A 50 5.13 -20.73 -6.71
C ARG A 50 3.61 -20.70 -6.77
N GLU A 51 2.97 -20.06 -5.79
CA GLU A 51 1.50 -19.92 -5.74
C GLU A 51 0.97 -18.99 -6.84
N VAL A 52 1.60 -17.82 -7.02
CA VAL A 52 1.17 -16.81 -8.01
C VAL A 52 1.36 -17.32 -9.44
N PHE A 53 2.45 -18.03 -9.71
CA PHE A 53 2.79 -18.53 -11.05
C PHE A 53 2.54 -20.04 -11.21
N ALA A 54 1.63 -20.60 -10.39
CA ALA A 54 1.23 -22.00 -10.52
C ALA A 54 0.73 -22.32 -11.94
N GLY A 55 1.24 -23.41 -12.52
CA GLY A 55 0.89 -23.81 -13.89
C GLY A 55 1.68 -23.10 -15.01
N THR A 56 2.73 -22.35 -14.67
CA THR A 56 3.70 -21.80 -15.61
C THR A 56 5.10 -22.33 -15.32
N ASP A 57 6.02 -22.22 -16.29
CA ASP A 57 7.44 -22.64 -16.13
C ASP A 57 8.29 -21.61 -15.35
N LEU A 58 7.68 -20.48 -14.91
CA LEU A 58 8.42 -19.38 -14.26
C LEU A 58 9.07 -19.78 -12.93
N PRO A 59 8.43 -20.56 -12.05
CA PRO A 59 9.05 -20.99 -10.79
C PRO A 59 10.32 -21.81 -10.96
N ASP A 60 10.50 -22.47 -12.12
CA ASP A 60 11.66 -23.28 -12.44
C ASP A 60 12.78 -22.46 -13.13
N ASP A 61 12.47 -21.26 -13.61
CA ASP A 61 13.41 -20.31 -14.20
C ASP A 61 14.11 -19.47 -13.12
N GLN A 62 15.31 -19.89 -12.72
CA GLN A 62 16.07 -19.25 -11.66
C GLN A 62 16.40 -17.76 -11.94
N GLU A 63 16.55 -17.35 -13.22
CA GLU A 63 16.84 -15.97 -13.54
C GLU A 63 15.61 -15.08 -13.30
N LYS A 64 14.45 -15.52 -13.74
CA LYS A 64 13.19 -14.82 -13.50
C LYS A 64 12.83 -14.75 -12.01
N VAL A 65 13.02 -15.85 -11.28
CA VAL A 65 12.83 -15.89 -9.83
C VAL A 65 13.74 -14.89 -9.13
N ARG A 66 15.03 -14.86 -9.44
CA ARG A 66 15.98 -13.88 -8.91
C ARG A 66 15.58 -12.45 -9.25
N HIS A 67 15.14 -12.21 -10.49
CA HIS A 67 14.68 -10.89 -10.90
C HIS A 67 13.47 -10.43 -10.08
N ILE A 68 12.48 -11.29 -9.88
CA ILE A 68 11.29 -10.99 -9.05
C ILE A 68 11.71 -10.68 -7.60
N LEU A 69 12.60 -11.49 -7.00
CA LEU A 69 13.06 -11.28 -5.64
C LEU A 69 13.82 -9.94 -5.48
N ARG A 70 14.67 -9.59 -6.46
CA ARG A 70 15.37 -8.30 -6.48
C ARG A 70 14.39 -7.14 -6.57
N THR A 71 13.48 -7.17 -7.54
CA THR A 71 12.44 -6.14 -7.70
C THR A 71 11.58 -6.01 -6.46
N ARG A 72 11.21 -7.13 -5.82
CA ARG A 72 10.48 -7.12 -4.54
C ARG A 72 11.26 -6.39 -3.44
N SER A 73 12.56 -6.66 -3.31
CA SER A 73 13.43 -6.00 -2.34
C SER A 73 13.54 -4.49 -2.60
N GLU A 74 13.75 -4.09 -3.86
CA GLU A 74 13.77 -2.68 -4.26
C GLU A 74 12.45 -1.98 -3.91
N ILE A 75 11.32 -2.58 -4.25
CA ILE A 75 9.99 -2.05 -3.90
C ILE A 75 9.84 -1.91 -2.38
N GLN A 76 10.25 -2.91 -1.60
CA GLN A 76 10.16 -2.86 -0.13
C GLN A 76 11.00 -1.73 0.47
N LYS A 77 12.18 -1.47 -0.09
CA LYS A 77 13.02 -0.34 0.31
C LYS A 77 12.33 0.99 0.03
N GLU A 78 11.86 1.21 -1.21
CA GLU A 78 11.16 2.44 -1.60
C GLU A 78 9.90 2.69 -0.73
N TRP A 79 9.19 1.64 -0.36
CA TRP A 79 8.06 1.75 0.58
C TRP A 79 8.50 2.12 1.99
N GLY A 80 9.68 1.66 2.41
CA GLY A 80 10.30 2.09 3.66
C GLY A 80 10.64 3.58 3.64
N ASP A 81 11.28 4.05 2.59
CA ASP A 81 11.65 5.45 2.39
C ASP A 81 10.40 6.35 2.31
N ALA A 82 9.35 5.91 1.63
CA ALA A 82 8.06 6.62 1.59
C ALA A 82 7.44 6.74 2.99
N ARG A 83 7.47 5.66 3.79
CA ARG A 83 7.02 5.68 5.19
C ARG A 83 7.77 6.71 6.01
N ASP A 84 9.09 6.70 5.93
CA ASP A 84 9.93 7.59 6.71
C ASP A 84 9.71 9.06 6.32
N SER A 85 9.46 9.30 5.02
CA SER A 85 9.11 10.62 4.50
C SER A 85 7.79 11.15 5.08
N PHE A 86 6.71 10.38 5.02
CA PHE A 86 5.43 10.88 5.56
C PHE A 86 5.43 10.97 7.09
N LEU A 87 6.18 10.16 7.81
CA LEU A 87 6.38 10.30 9.25
C LEU A 87 7.15 11.57 9.59
N ALA A 88 8.20 11.89 8.84
CA ALA A 88 8.95 13.14 9.00
C ALA A 88 8.06 14.36 8.78
N ILE A 89 7.23 14.35 7.71
CA ILE A 89 6.25 15.42 7.47
C ILE A 89 5.25 15.53 8.63
N GLY A 90 4.73 14.41 9.11
CA GLY A 90 3.80 14.39 10.24
C GLY A 90 4.40 14.99 11.51
N ARG A 91 5.64 14.66 11.83
CA ARG A 91 6.40 15.22 12.97
C ARG A 91 6.67 16.72 12.82
N ALA A 92 7.05 17.16 11.62
CA ALA A 92 7.23 18.58 11.32
C ALA A 92 5.93 19.37 11.52
N LEU A 93 4.79 18.81 11.07
CA LEU A 93 3.47 19.41 11.28
C LEU A 93 3.06 19.46 12.76
N ILE A 94 3.43 18.46 13.57
CA ILE A 94 3.22 18.45 15.03
C ILE A 94 4.09 19.52 15.69
N ALA A 95 5.35 19.66 15.31
CA ALA A 95 6.24 20.68 15.82
C ALA A 95 5.74 22.09 15.45
N LEU A 96 5.25 22.29 14.24
CA LEU A 96 4.62 23.53 13.81
C LEU A 96 3.37 23.84 14.66
N GLU A 97 2.49 22.86 14.86
CA GLU A 97 1.27 22.99 15.70
C GLU A 97 1.63 23.42 17.13
N ALA A 98 2.69 22.85 17.72
CA ALA A 98 3.12 23.18 19.08
C ALA A 98 3.66 24.62 19.24
N GLY A 99 4.17 25.22 18.15
CA GLY A 99 4.66 26.60 18.13
C GLY A 99 3.58 27.64 17.87
N LEU A 100 2.34 27.26 17.61
CA LEU A 100 1.25 28.16 17.24
C LEU A 100 0.21 28.28 18.35
N THR A 101 -0.37 29.48 18.47
CA THR A 101 -1.60 29.68 19.27
C THR A 101 -2.78 28.99 18.60
N LYS A 102 -3.85 28.76 19.37
CA LYS A 102 -5.10 28.16 18.84
C LYS A 102 -5.69 28.94 17.66
N ALA A 103 -5.61 30.27 17.68
CA ALA A 103 -6.12 31.13 16.63
C ALA A 103 -5.25 31.03 15.35
N GLU A 104 -3.93 31.02 15.49
CA GLU A 104 -3.01 30.83 14.37
C GLU A 104 -3.14 29.45 13.75
N PHE A 105 -3.27 28.41 14.57
CA PHE A 105 -3.49 27.05 14.09
C PHE A 105 -4.80 26.92 13.33
N ALA A 106 -5.88 27.57 13.81
CA ALA A 106 -7.15 27.60 13.06
C ALA A 106 -7.00 28.27 11.70
N ARG A 107 -6.25 29.38 11.59
CA ARG A 107 -5.93 30.05 10.33
C ARG A 107 -5.08 29.18 9.42
N LEU A 108 -4.07 28.50 9.96
CA LEU A 108 -3.25 27.55 9.21
C LEU A 108 -4.09 26.47 8.58
N ARG A 109 -5.03 25.89 9.29
CA ARG A 109 -5.94 24.85 8.77
C ARG A 109 -6.74 25.33 7.56
N HIS A 110 -7.26 26.55 7.58
CA HIS A 110 -7.96 27.14 6.44
C HIS A 110 -7.05 27.50 5.26
N GLY A 111 -5.76 27.74 5.53
CA GLY A 111 -4.76 28.13 4.52
C GLY A 111 -3.78 27.01 4.15
N THR A 112 -3.97 25.78 4.60
CA THR A 112 -3.00 24.69 4.44
C THR A 112 -2.58 24.50 2.99
N GLU A 113 -3.52 24.44 2.04
CA GLU A 113 -3.24 24.21 0.60
C GLU A 113 -2.52 25.37 -0.08
N ARG A 114 -2.49 26.54 0.54
CA ARG A 114 -1.73 27.71 0.04
C ARG A 114 -0.26 27.66 0.47
N LEU A 115 0.05 26.96 1.55
CA LEU A 115 1.39 26.89 2.15
C LEU A 115 2.07 25.54 1.88
N PHE A 116 1.30 24.48 1.74
CA PHE A 116 1.79 23.11 1.56
C PHE A 116 1.12 22.46 0.37
N PRO A 117 1.77 21.48 -0.29
CA PRO A 117 1.22 20.78 -1.46
C PRO A 117 0.19 19.72 -1.10
N PHE A 118 -0.57 19.91 -0.01
CA PHE A 118 -1.60 18.98 0.45
C PHE A 118 -2.68 19.69 1.27
N SER A 119 -3.84 19.03 1.40
CA SER A 119 -5.00 19.54 2.14
C SER A 119 -4.83 19.45 3.66
N ASP A 120 -5.64 20.22 4.44
CA ASP A 120 -5.72 20.10 5.90
C ASP A 120 -6.12 18.68 6.33
N ALA A 121 -6.96 18.00 5.55
CA ALA A 121 -7.33 16.62 5.81
C ALA A 121 -6.10 15.70 5.76
N THR A 122 -5.25 15.85 4.73
CA THR A 122 -3.98 15.10 4.61
C THR A 122 -3.02 15.47 5.75
N ALA A 123 -2.87 16.75 6.07
CA ALA A 123 -2.04 17.20 7.19
C ALA A 123 -2.50 16.56 8.53
N THR A 124 -3.81 16.49 8.74
CA THR A 124 -4.39 15.85 9.94
C THR A 124 -4.09 14.36 10.00
N GLN A 125 -4.21 13.65 8.86
CA GLN A 125 -3.87 12.22 8.78
C GLN A 125 -2.39 11.98 9.09
N LEU A 126 -1.49 12.76 8.51
CA LEU A 126 -0.04 12.63 8.72
C LEU A 126 0.35 12.87 10.20
N ARG A 127 -0.22 13.92 10.85
CA ARG A 127 -0.02 14.14 12.28
C ARG A 127 -0.52 12.97 13.13
N GLN A 128 -1.70 12.43 12.80
CA GLN A 128 -2.28 11.31 13.53
C GLN A 128 -1.45 10.05 13.42
N ILE A 129 -0.91 9.76 12.24
CA ILE A 129 -0.01 8.62 12.03
C ILE A 129 1.28 8.81 12.83
N ALA A 130 1.92 9.97 12.73
CA ALA A 130 3.14 10.26 13.47
C ALA A 130 2.94 10.12 14.99
N ARG A 131 1.86 10.68 15.55
CA ARG A 131 1.50 10.49 16.97
C ARG A 131 1.28 9.03 17.33
N ALA A 132 0.67 8.24 16.46
CA ALA A 132 0.43 6.81 16.73
C ALA A 132 1.72 5.99 16.71
N VAL A 133 2.67 6.33 15.84
CA VAL A 133 3.98 5.67 15.77
C VAL A 133 4.88 6.11 16.94
N ASP A 134 5.00 7.40 17.19
CA ASP A 134 5.85 7.95 18.26
C ASP A 134 5.32 7.60 19.65
N GLY A 135 4.00 7.45 19.80
CA GLY A 135 3.34 6.94 21.00
C GLY A 135 3.37 5.42 21.16
N GLY A 136 4.07 4.69 20.27
CA GLY A 136 4.21 3.22 20.35
C GLY A 136 2.94 2.42 20.02
N ARG A 137 1.88 3.09 19.59
CA ARG A 137 0.63 2.45 19.21
C ARG A 137 0.78 1.62 17.93
N ILE A 138 1.60 2.09 17.00
CA ILE A 138 2.01 1.35 15.80
C ILE A 138 3.53 1.27 15.84
N PRO A 139 4.14 0.07 15.91
CA PRO A 139 5.59 -0.06 15.81
C PRO A 139 6.09 0.54 14.48
N ALA A 140 7.17 1.33 14.51
CA ALA A 140 7.69 1.99 13.32
C ALA A 140 8.00 1.00 12.18
N ALA A 141 8.61 -0.15 12.52
CA ALA A 141 8.91 -1.21 11.57
C ALA A 141 7.67 -1.89 10.96
N ALA A 142 6.53 -1.84 11.66
CA ALA A 142 5.26 -2.41 11.21
C ALA A 142 4.34 -1.39 10.51
N CYS A 143 4.75 -0.12 10.47
CA CYS A 143 3.97 0.93 9.81
C CYS A 143 4.00 0.73 8.28
N PRO A 144 2.83 0.68 7.61
CA PRO A 144 2.78 0.54 6.15
C PRO A 144 3.42 1.73 5.42
N GLY A 145 4.01 1.49 4.24
CA GLY A 145 4.57 2.54 3.38
C GLY A 145 3.52 3.46 2.74
N SER A 146 2.25 3.09 2.78
CA SER A 146 1.13 3.94 2.35
C SER A 146 0.52 4.69 3.52
N TYR A 147 0.59 6.02 3.53
CA TYR A 147 -0.01 6.84 4.58
C TYR A 147 -1.53 6.61 4.71
N GLY A 148 -2.23 6.38 3.59
CA GLY A 148 -3.66 6.09 3.62
C GLY A 148 -3.99 4.77 4.33
N THR A 149 -3.12 3.75 4.22
CA THR A 149 -3.25 2.50 4.96
C THR A 149 -2.87 2.68 6.43
N ALA A 150 -1.74 3.36 6.70
CA ALA A 150 -1.31 3.68 8.06
C ALA A 150 -2.39 4.46 8.82
N TYR A 151 -3.04 5.42 8.17
CA TYR A 151 -4.16 6.16 8.75
C TYR A 151 -5.34 5.25 9.13
N GLN A 152 -5.69 4.26 8.29
CA GLN A 152 -6.76 3.32 8.66
C GLN A 152 -6.45 2.52 9.92
N ILE A 153 -5.18 2.20 10.18
CA ILE A 153 -4.75 1.55 11.41
C ILE A 153 -4.95 2.47 12.62
N THR A 154 -4.68 3.78 12.48
CA THR A 154 -4.89 4.74 13.58
C THR A 154 -6.35 4.88 14.00
N LEU A 155 -7.28 4.52 13.14
CA LEU A 155 -8.72 4.56 13.42
C LEU A 155 -9.24 3.31 14.16
N LEU A 156 -8.40 2.28 14.36
CA LEU A 156 -8.75 1.12 15.16
C LEU A 156 -8.87 1.53 16.64
N THR A 157 -9.87 1.02 17.34
CA THR A 157 -9.93 1.13 18.80
C THR A 157 -8.82 0.27 19.44
N GLU A 158 -8.50 0.50 20.72
CA GLU A 158 -7.48 -0.30 21.41
C GLU A 158 -7.82 -1.81 21.42
N PRO A 159 -9.08 -2.21 21.71
CA PRO A 159 -9.47 -3.61 21.58
C PRO A 159 -9.28 -4.16 20.17
N GLN A 160 -9.70 -3.42 19.12
CA GLN A 160 -9.49 -3.82 17.74
C GLN A 160 -7.99 -3.93 17.41
N LEU A 161 -7.17 -2.98 17.86
CA LEU A 161 -5.73 -2.97 17.59
C LEU A 161 -5.04 -4.19 18.21
N ARG A 162 -5.46 -4.62 19.41
CA ARG A 162 -4.99 -5.84 20.05
C ARG A 162 -5.29 -7.07 19.18
N VAL A 163 -6.55 -7.24 18.76
CA VAL A 163 -6.96 -8.34 17.87
C VAL A 163 -6.23 -8.28 16.52
N ALA A 164 -6.04 -7.07 15.97
CA ALA A 164 -5.28 -6.90 14.72
C ALA A 164 -3.81 -7.34 14.85
N ARG A 165 -3.17 -7.08 16.00
CA ARG A 165 -1.82 -7.58 16.30
C ARG A 165 -1.79 -9.10 16.40
N GLU A 166 -2.72 -9.70 17.13
CA GLU A 166 -2.87 -11.16 17.28
C GLU A 166 -3.08 -11.85 15.93
N ARG A 167 -3.81 -11.22 15.01
CA ARG A 167 -4.03 -11.73 13.64
C ARG A 167 -2.91 -11.37 12.66
N GLY A 168 -1.83 -10.74 13.09
CA GLY A 168 -0.71 -10.35 12.24
C GLY A 168 -1.06 -9.30 11.17
N LEU A 169 -2.10 -8.49 11.39
CA LEU A 169 -2.50 -7.42 10.46
C LEU A 169 -1.68 -6.14 10.62
N ILE A 170 -0.93 -6.00 11.71
CA ILE A 170 -0.04 -4.85 11.91
C ILE A 170 1.32 -5.20 11.34
N ARG A 171 1.49 -4.98 10.04
CA ARG A 171 2.70 -5.31 9.27
C ARG A 171 2.92 -4.32 8.13
N PRO A 172 4.16 -4.15 7.61
CA PRO A 172 4.48 -3.14 6.58
C PRO A 172 3.73 -3.31 5.26
N ASN A 173 3.43 -4.55 4.89
CA ASN A 173 2.79 -4.92 3.62
C ASN A 173 1.27 -5.13 3.74
N VAL A 174 0.65 -4.71 4.85
CA VAL A 174 -0.81 -4.79 4.99
C VAL A 174 -1.49 -3.84 3.99
N THR A 175 -2.57 -4.30 3.40
CA THR A 175 -3.35 -3.50 2.47
C THR A 175 -4.47 -2.73 3.18
N ARG A 176 -4.88 -1.60 2.59
CA ARG A 176 -6.05 -0.84 3.08
C ARG A 176 -7.32 -1.70 3.12
N ARG A 177 -7.48 -2.59 2.14
CA ARG A 177 -8.64 -3.49 2.05
C ARG A 177 -8.70 -4.46 3.22
N GLU A 178 -7.57 -5.05 3.62
CA GLU A 178 -7.50 -5.94 4.77
C GLU A 178 -7.92 -5.22 6.06
N ILE A 179 -7.41 -4.01 6.30
CA ILE A 179 -7.79 -3.23 7.50
C ILE A 179 -9.27 -2.84 7.46
N MET A 180 -9.79 -2.45 6.31
CA MET A 180 -11.21 -2.10 6.20
C MET A 180 -12.14 -3.31 6.38
N ASN A 181 -11.76 -4.48 5.88
CA ASN A 181 -12.50 -5.72 6.09
C ASN A 181 -12.45 -6.12 7.57
N PHE A 182 -11.26 -6.09 8.18
CA PHE A 182 -11.09 -6.35 9.60
C PHE A 182 -12.00 -5.45 10.47
N ARG A 183 -12.10 -4.15 10.17
CA ARG A 183 -12.97 -3.23 10.90
C ARG A 183 -14.46 -3.54 10.76
N ARG A 184 -14.87 -4.20 9.69
CA ARG A 184 -16.26 -4.66 9.50
C ARG A 184 -16.53 -5.94 10.27
N GLU A 185 -15.52 -6.82 10.37
CA GLU A 185 -15.63 -8.12 11.05
C GLU A 185 -15.52 -8.01 12.57
N VAL A 186 -14.68 -7.10 13.06
CA VAL A 186 -14.40 -6.94 14.49
C VAL A 186 -15.05 -5.66 14.99
N PRO A 187 -16.06 -5.75 15.87
CA PRO A 187 -16.68 -4.60 16.52
C PRO A 187 -15.68 -3.72 17.27
N ALA A 188 -16.09 -2.49 17.59
CA ALA A 188 -15.22 -1.50 18.25
C ALA A 188 -14.74 -1.93 19.64
N ASP A 189 -15.48 -2.78 20.33
CA ASP A 189 -15.14 -3.39 21.63
C ASP A 189 -14.10 -4.53 21.50
N GLY A 190 -13.71 -4.91 20.27
CA GLY A 190 -12.73 -5.96 20.00
C GLY A 190 -13.25 -7.37 20.29
N THR A 191 -14.50 -7.53 20.62
CA THR A 191 -15.10 -8.85 20.67
C THR A 191 -15.11 -9.38 19.25
N ALA A 192 -14.44 -10.54 19.02
CA ALA A 192 -14.63 -11.26 17.77
C ALA A 192 -16.15 -11.35 17.60
N ALA A 193 -16.65 -10.91 16.45
CA ALA A 193 -18.05 -11.04 16.17
C ALA A 193 -18.39 -12.51 16.41
N SER A 194 -19.03 -12.78 17.53
CA SER A 194 -19.68 -14.08 17.70
C SER A 194 -20.49 -14.25 16.44
N PRO A 195 -20.42 -15.42 15.76
CA PRO A 195 -21.23 -15.63 14.56
C PRO A 195 -22.60 -15.10 14.90
N PRO A 196 -23.22 -14.26 14.06
CA PRO A 196 -24.32 -13.41 14.43
C PRO A 196 -25.36 -14.26 15.15
N SER A 197 -25.43 -14.11 16.47
CA SER A 197 -26.18 -15.00 17.39
C SER A 197 -27.71 -14.89 17.18
N ARG A 198 -28.10 -13.99 16.32
CA ARG A 198 -29.35 -13.94 15.55
C ARG A 198 -29.01 -13.31 14.21
N LEU A 199 -28.95 -14.16 13.18
CA LEU A 199 -29.13 -13.70 11.81
C LEU A 199 -30.30 -12.73 11.86
N ASP A 200 -30.04 -11.44 11.66
CA ASP A 200 -31.12 -10.46 11.50
C ASP A 200 -31.81 -10.80 10.19
N ARG A 201 -32.74 -11.76 10.31
CA ARG A 201 -33.48 -12.29 9.16
C ARG A 201 -34.25 -11.21 8.43
N ALA A 202 -34.61 -10.13 9.14
CA ALA A 202 -35.25 -8.98 8.54
C ALA A 202 -34.26 -8.25 7.62
N ARG A 203 -33.08 -7.90 8.12
CA ARG A 203 -32.01 -7.24 7.35
C ARG A 203 -31.56 -8.06 6.15
N LEU A 204 -31.43 -9.38 6.31
CA LEU A 204 -31.07 -10.28 5.18
C LEU A 204 -32.20 -10.41 4.15
N ARG A 205 -33.46 -10.33 4.56
CA ARG A 205 -34.60 -10.28 3.63
C ARG A 205 -34.61 -8.98 2.84
N ASP A 206 -34.37 -7.84 3.50
CA ASP A 206 -34.28 -6.54 2.84
C ASP A 206 -33.09 -6.47 1.86
N GLU A 207 -31.93 -6.98 2.26
CA GLU A 207 -30.77 -7.08 1.38
C GLU A 207 -31.03 -7.99 0.19
N ARG A 208 -31.65 -9.14 0.42
CA ARG A 208 -32.06 -10.06 -0.66
C ARG A 208 -33.04 -9.41 -1.62
N ALA A 209 -34.00 -8.63 -1.11
CA ALA A 209 -34.97 -7.90 -1.94
C ALA A 209 -34.26 -6.88 -2.83
N ARG A 210 -33.37 -6.03 -2.26
CA ARG A 210 -32.57 -5.05 -3.00
C ARG A 210 -31.68 -5.69 -4.07
N LEU A 211 -31.04 -6.80 -3.74
CA LEU A 211 -30.22 -7.55 -4.69
C LEU A 211 -31.08 -8.20 -5.78
N GLY A 212 -32.30 -8.64 -5.46
CA GLY A 212 -33.27 -9.13 -6.40
C GLY A 212 -33.71 -8.07 -7.41
N GLU A 213 -34.05 -6.88 -6.94
CA GLU A 213 -34.41 -5.73 -7.79
C GLU A 213 -33.24 -5.32 -8.70
N ARG A 214 -32.02 -5.26 -8.15
CA ARG A 214 -30.81 -4.94 -8.94
C ARG A 214 -30.57 -5.99 -10.02
N ARG A 215 -30.75 -7.29 -9.71
CA ARG A 215 -30.61 -8.38 -10.67
C ARG A 215 -31.64 -8.26 -11.79
N ALA A 216 -32.91 -7.94 -11.46
CA ALA A 216 -33.97 -7.76 -12.45
C ALA A 216 -33.63 -6.59 -13.41
N ARG A 217 -33.17 -5.45 -12.89
CA ARG A 217 -32.76 -4.30 -13.70
C ARG A 217 -31.60 -4.64 -14.64
N LEU A 218 -30.56 -5.32 -14.13
CA LEU A 218 -29.43 -5.76 -14.94
C LEU A 218 -29.83 -6.78 -16.03
N ALA A 219 -30.80 -7.66 -15.74
CA ALA A 219 -31.33 -8.59 -16.72
C ALA A 219 -32.10 -7.87 -17.84
N GLU A 220 -32.82 -6.80 -17.51
CA GLU A 220 -33.51 -5.97 -18.50
C GLU A 220 -32.53 -5.20 -19.39
N GLU A 221 -31.50 -4.61 -18.78
CA GLU A 221 -30.39 -3.96 -19.52
C GLU A 221 -29.67 -4.95 -20.44
N LEU A 222 -29.39 -6.16 -19.97
CA LEU A 222 -28.77 -7.23 -20.76
C LEU A 222 -29.66 -7.60 -21.97
N ALA A 223 -30.95 -7.77 -21.77
CA ALA A 223 -31.88 -8.09 -22.85
C ALA A 223 -31.96 -6.97 -23.91
N VAL A 224 -31.75 -5.71 -23.54
CA VAL A 224 -31.64 -4.59 -24.51
C VAL A 224 -30.37 -4.71 -25.34
N VAL A 225 -29.24 -5.01 -24.70
CA VAL A 225 -27.95 -5.17 -25.37
C VAL A 225 -27.98 -6.40 -26.31
N GLU A 226 -28.51 -7.52 -25.85
CA GLU A 226 -28.65 -8.74 -26.67
C GLU A 226 -29.51 -8.49 -27.92
N ARG A 227 -30.64 -7.79 -27.77
CA ARG A 227 -31.47 -7.41 -28.93
C ARG A 227 -30.70 -6.53 -29.91
N ARG A 228 -29.85 -5.62 -29.40
CA ARG A 228 -29.05 -4.76 -30.28
C ARG A 228 -27.94 -5.53 -30.99
N ILE A 229 -27.32 -6.48 -30.33
CA ILE A 229 -26.35 -7.40 -30.93
C ILE A 229 -27.02 -8.21 -32.05
N ALA A 230 -28.16 -8.81 -31.79
CA ALA A 230 -28.90 -9.57 -32.81
C ALA A 230 -29.25 -8.71 -34.02
N GLN A 231 -29.69 -7.45 -33.83
CA GLN A 231 -29.93 -6.53 -34.95
C GLN A 231 -28.67 -6.22 -35.78
N ILE A 232 -27.51 -6.11 -35.11
CA ILE A 232 -26.24 -5.87 -35.79
C ILE A 232 -25.81 -7.12 -36.55
N ASP A 233 -25.98 -8.30 -35.96
CA ASP A 233 -25.66 -9.58 -36.61
C ASP A 233 -26.53 -9.81 -37.85
N ASP A 234 -27.82 -9.49 -37.78
CA ASP A 234 -28.70 -9.52 -38.93
C ASP A 234 -28.27 -8.56 -40.06
N LEU A 235 -27.79 -7.38 -39.71
CA LEU A 235 -27.28 -6.38 -40.67
C LEU A 235 -25.91 -6.78 -41.25
N LEU A 236 -25.12 -7.53 -40.54
CA LEU A 236 -23.80 -8.04 -40.97
C LEU A 236 -23.87 -9.37 -41.71
N SER A 237 -24.98 -10.08 -41.58
CA SER A 237 -25.20 -11.31 -42.35
C SER A 237 -25.32 -10.96 -43.82
N PRO A 238 -24.42 -11.43 -44.70
CA PRO A 238 -24.53 -11.18 -46.13
C PRO A 238 -25.82 -11.82 -46.61
N VAL A 239 -26.68 -11.01 -47.25
CA VAL A 239 -27.87 -11.49 -47.98
C VAL A 239 -27.30 -12.34 -49.12
N ILE A 240 -27.30 -13.66 -48.95
CA ILE A 240 -27.07 -14.59 -50.05
C ILE A 240 -28.38 -14.70 -50.80
N ASP A 241 -28.68 -13.66 -51.63
CA ASP A 241 -29.72 -13.72 -52.63
C ASP A 241 -29.25 -14.71 -53.74
N GLY A 242 -29.59 -15.96 -53.56
CA GLY A 242 -29.50 -16.96 -54.58
C GLY A 242 -30.44 -16.67 -55.74
N LYS A 243 -30.03 -15.86 -56.70
CA LYS A 243 -30.49 -15.92 -58.10
C LYS A 243 -29.41 -16.57 -58.94
N ALA A 244 -29.51 -17.89 -59.04
CA ALA A 244 -28.95 -18.59 -60.18
C ALA A 244 -29.82 -18.22 -61.41
N GLU A 245 -29.33 -17.30 -62.19
CA GLU A 245 -29.86 -17.06 -63.54
C GLU A 245 -29.32 -18.17 -64.43
N THR A 246 -30.19 -19.13 -64.73
CA THR A 246 -30.04 -20.08 -65.84
C THR A 246 -30.12 -19.30 -67.14
N ALA A 247 -28.97 -19.09 -67.78
CA ALA A 247 -28.90 -18.68 -69.16
C ALA A 247 -28.69 -19.89 -70.05
N ALA A 248 -29.62 -20.11 -70.93
CA ALA A 248 -29.61 -21.10 -72.03
C ALA A 248 -28.58 -20.75 -73.10
#